data_e996518ce07e73156aa4fe296d4e89df
#
_entry.id   e996518ce07e73156aa4fe296d4e89df
#
_cell.length_a   1.000
_cell.length_b   1.000
_cell.length_c   1.000
_cell.angle_alpha   90.00
_cell.angle_beta   90.00
_cell.angle_gamma   90.00
#
_symmetry.space_group_name_H-M   'P 1'
#
loop_
_entity.id
_entity.type
_entity.pdbx_description
1 polymer ?
#
loop_
_entity_poly.entity_id
_entity_poly.type
_entity_poly.pdbx_seq_one_letter_code
_entity_poly.pdbx_strand_id
1 'polypeptide(L)'
;MRPKLPEQAREYTEFFRLCVPSAGVFAGAMSDKLTEIMAWKRQEIAPRIRAVSEDDLAKLDASLPRPPSFAAALQRGDGKLAVIAEIKRRSPSAGAIREGISATEQALRYQAAGASALSVLTDEKFFGGSLDDLRAVTARFREKAPALTCLRKDFMVHPVQIAEAREAGASAILIIVRALTDGEINVLFSHAKAAGLDSLFEIHNEAELERALHHGAKIIGVNNRDLSIFKTDLSLSERLIPKFPRAVIAVSESGIFNGADAARVQAAGAHAVLVGEALMKAPSPADLIADFRR
;
A
#
# COMPACT_ATOMS: atom_id res chain seq x y z
N MET A 1 -6.25 -18.22 -37.17
CA MET A 1 -6.98 -18.83 -36.03
C MET A 1 -6.33 -18.31 -34.74
N ARG A 2 -7.04 -17.58 -33.90
CA ARG A 2 -6.53 -17.18 -32.55
C ARG A 2 -6.59 -18.40 -31.63
N PRO A 3 -5.57 -18.71 -30.85
CA PRO A 3 -5.60 -19.84 -29.93
C PRO A 3 -6.71 -19.62 -28.89
N LYS A 4 -7.50 -20.67 -28.64
CA LYS A 4 -8.51 -20.66 -27.60
C LYS A 4 -7.82 -20.65 -26.24
N LEU A 5 -8.14 -19.65 -25.41
CA LEU A 5 -7.67 -19.58 -24.02
C LEU A 5 -8.11 -20.84 -23.24
N PRO A 6 -7.27 -21.37 -22.32
CA PRO A 6 -7.64 -22.47 -21.43
C PRO A 6 -8.90 -22.14 -20.62
N GLU A 7 -9.67 -23.16 -20.25
CA GLU A 7 -10.99 -23.02 -19.59
C GLU A 7 -10.89 -22.21 -18.28
N GLN A 8 -9.86 -22.41 -17.48
CA GLN A 8 -9.57 -21.63 -16.28
C GLN A 8 -9.30 -20.15 -16.56
N ALA A 9 -8.64 -19.82 -17.68
CA ALA A 9 -8.43 -18.44 -18.08
C ALA A 9 -9.71 -17.75 -18.54
N ARG A 10 -10.74 -18.54 -18.97
CA ARG A 10 -12.06 -18.02 -19.31
C ARG A 10 -12.87 -17.69 -18.05
N GLU A 11 -12.85 -18.55 -17.03
CA GLU A 11 -13.54 -18.30 -15.76
C GLU A 11 -12.96 -17.07 -15.04
N TYR A 12 -11.63 -16.90 -15.03
CA TYR A 12 -10.99 -15.70 -14.50
C TYR A 12 -11.37 -14.44 -15.29
N THR A 13 -11.40 -14.52 -16.63
CA THR A 13 -11.77 -13.39 -17.48
C THR A 13 -13.25 -13.06 -17.35
N GLU A 14 -14.14 -14.05 -17.17
CA GLU A 14 -15.57 -13.85 -16.91
C GLU A 14 -15.81 -13.30 -15.51
N PHE A 15 -15.16 -13.82 -14.46
CA PHE A 15 -15.28 -13.29 -13.11
C PHE A 15 -14.94 -11.79 -13.06
N PHE A 16 -13.83 -11.38 -13.67
CA PHE A 16 -13.45 -9.96 -13.74
C PHE A 16 -14.29 -9.14 -14.74
N ARG A 17 -14.91 -9.76 -15.76
CA ARG A 17 -15.89 -9.11 -16.65
C ARG A 17 -17.23 -8.86 -15.96
N LEU A 18 -17.68 -9.78 -15.12
CA LEU A 18 -18.92 -9.66 -14.34
C LEU A 18 -18.80 -8.67 -13.19
N CYS A 19 -17.58 -8.41 -12.69
CA CYS A 19 -17.29 -7.38 -11.68
C CYS A 19 -17.16 -5.96 -12.25
N VAL A 20 -17.31 -5.74 -13.55
CA VAL A 20 -17.49 -4.40 -14.11
C VAL A 20 -18.97 -4.01 -13.87
N PRO A 21 -19.27 -3.00 -13.04
CA PRO A 21 -20.65 -2.52 -12.94
C PRO A 21 -21.12 -2.13 -14.34
N SER A 22 -22.21 -2.73 -14.81
CA SER A 22 -22.87 -2.29 -16.03
C SER A 22 -23.12 -0.79 -15.92
N ALA A 23 -22.77 -0.05 -16.95
CA ALA A 23 -23.00 1.40 -17.05
C ALA A 23 -24.52 1.69 -17.13
N GLY A 24 -25.20 1.56 -16.01
CA GLY A 24 -26.63 1.77 -15.89
C GLY A 24 -26.99 2.02 -14.43
N VAL A 25 -27.39 3.28 -14.14
CA VAL A 25 -28.01 3.74 -12.89
C VAL A 25 -27.07 4.11 -11.76
N PHE A 26 -26.26 5.18 -11.93
CA PHE A 26 -25.95 6.14 -10.89
C PHE A 26 -25.90 7.55 -11.50
N ALA A 27 -27.06 8.06 -11.87
CA ALA A 27 -27.21 9.48 -12.14
C ALA A 27 -27.39 10.19 -10.77
N GLY A 28 -26.39 10.97 -10.33
CA GLY A 28 -26.58 11.92 -9.25
C GLY A 28 -25.58 11.96 -8.10
N ALA A 29 -24.63 11.04 -7.97
CA ALA A 29 -23.55 11.17 -6.98
C ALA A 29 -22.27 11.64 -7.67
N MET A 30 -21.62 12.72 -7.18
CA MET A 30 -20.25 13.05 -7.57
C MET A 30 -19.40 11.81 -7.35
N SER A 31 -18.79 11.28 -8.41
CA SER A 31 -17.95 10.08 -8.28
C SER A 31 -16.80 10.40 -7.32
N ASP A 32 -16.68 9.62 -6.24
CA ASP A 32 -15.57 9.70 -5.34
C ASP A 32 -14.26 9.51 -6.13
N LYS A 33 -13.23 10.31 -5.82
CA LYS A 33 -11.93 10.28 -6.52
C LYS A 33 -11.31 8.89 -6.53
N LEU A 34 -11.54 8.09 -5.50
CA LEU A 34 -11.10 6.69 -5.45
C LEU A 34 -11.76 5.85 -6.54
N THR A 35 -13.05 6.03 -6.79
CA THR A 35 -13.78 5.33 -7.85
C THR A 35 -13.18 5.64 -9.23
N GLU A 36 -12.85 6.90 -9.50
CA GLU A 36 -12.17 7.31 -10.75
C GLU A 36 -10.80 6.62 -10.88
N ILE A 37 -10.01 6.62 -9.80
CA ILE A 37 -8.68 6.01 -9.79
C ILE A 37 -8.77 4.49 -10.02
N MET A 38 -9.69 3.81 -9.35
CA MET A 38 -9.89 2.36 -9.50
C MET A 38 -10.34 1.99 -10.92
N ALA A 39 -11.26 2.76 -11.51
CA ALA A 39 -11.70 2.57 -12.89
C ALA A 39 -10.53 2.75 -13.88
N TRP A 40 -9.73 3.80 -13.68
CA TRP A 40 -8.53 4.01 -14.48
C TRP A 40 -7.53 2.85 -14.31
N LYS A 41 -7.25 2.40 -13.09
CA LYS A 41 -6.30 1.32 -12.84
C LYS A 41 -6.69 0.03 -13.56
N ARG A 42 -7.98 -0.32 -13.58
CA ARG A 42 -8.47 -1.47 -14.36
C ARG A 42 -8.20 -1.33 -15.86
N GLN A 43 -8.31 -0.11 -16.40
CA GLN A 43 -7.98 0.16 -17.80
C GLN A 43 -6.46 0.12 -18.05
N GLU A 44 -5.69 0.73 -17.17
CA GLU A 44 -4.22 0.80 -17.26
C GLU A 44 -3.59 -0.60 -17.30
N ILE A 45 -4.04 -1.51 -16.45
CA ILE A 45 -3.47 -2.86 -16.39
C ILE A 45 -4.01 -3.81 -17.46
N ALA A 46 -5.13 -3.47 -18.12
CA ALA A 46 -5.81 -4.36 -19.06
C ALA A 46 -4.89 -5.00 -20.12
N PRO A 47 -3.91 -4.28 -20.72
CA PRO A 47 -2.98 -4.88 -21.68
C PRO A 47 -2.00 -5.90 -21.07
N ARG A 48 -1.80 -5.87 -19.73
CA ARG A 48 -0.86 -6.74 -19.00
C ARG A 48 -1.55 -7.93 -18.33
N ILE A 49 -2.89 -7.97 -18.35
CA ILE A 49 -3.66 -9.04 -17.71
C ILE A 49 -3.33 -10.38 -18.37
N ARG A 50 -2.91 -11.31 -17.54
CA ARG A 50 -2.71 -12.73 -17.85
C ARG A 50 -3.18 -13.56 -16.66
N ALA A 51 -3.46 -14.83 -16.90
CA ALA A 51 -3.73 -15.76 -15.79
C ALA A 51 -2.48 -15.86 -14.92
N VAL A 52 -2.67 -15.74 -13.61
CA VAL A 52 -1.64 -15.90 -12.58
C VAL A 52 -2.28 -16.71 -11.46
N SER A 53 -1.82 -17.93 -11.25
CA SER A 53 -2.28 -18.79 -10.17
C SER A 53 -1.44 -18.60 -8.90
N GLU A 54 -1.94 -19.07 -7.77
CA GLU A 54 -1.18 -19.13 -6.52
C GLU A 54 0.07 -20.02 -6.67
N ASP A 55 -0.03 -21.13 -7.44
CA ASP A 55 1.11 -21.99 -7.75
C ASP A 55 2.20 -21.27 -8.57
N ASP A 56 1.81 -20.44 -9.55
CA ASP A 56 2.78 -19.63 -10.30
C ASP A 56 3.50 -18.65 -9.38
N LEU A 57 2.78 -18.04 -8.45
CA LEU A 57 3.36 -17.11 -7.48
C LEU A 57 4.25 -17.81 -6.45
N ALA A 58 3.88 -18.99 -5.99
CA ALA A 58 4.72 -19.77 -5.09
C ALA A 58 6.03 -20.20 -5.78
N LYS A 59 5.98 -20.59 -7.06
CA LYS A 59 7.19 -20.88 -7.86
C LYS A 59 8.03 -19.63 -8.07
N LEU A 60 7.38 -18.49 -8.35
CA LEU A 60 8.07 -17.20 -8.48
C LEU A 60 8.78 -16.82 -7.17
N ASP A 61 8.09 -16.94 -6.02
CA ASP A 61 8.69 -16.68 -4.71
C ASP A 61 9.90 -17.57 -4.44
N ALA A 62 9.79 -18.85 -4.73
CA ALA A 62 10.89 -19.80 -4.55
C ALA A 62 12.10 -19.51 -5.47
N SER A 63 11.89 -18.87 -6.61
CA SER A 63 12.95 -18.54 -7.59
C SER A 63 13.68 -17.23 -7.32
N LEU A 64 13.15 -16.39 -6.44
CA LEU A 64 13.69 -15.05 -6.14
C LEU A 64 14.19 -14.95 -4.70
N PRO A 65 15.20 -14.11 -4.42
CA PRO A 65 15.61 -13.82 -3.05
C PRO A 65 14.43 -13.35 -2.20
N ARG A 66 14.33 -13.88 -0.97
CA ARG A 66 13.24 -13.50 -0.07
C ARG A 66 13.39 -12.03 0.34
N PRO A 67 12.34 -11.19 0.21
CA PRO A 67 12.40 -9.82 0.67
C PRO A 67 12.40 -9.76 2.21
N PRO A 68 12.93 -8.68 2.82
CA PRO A 68 12.80 -8.46 4.26
C PRO A 68 11.33 -8.42 4.68
N SER A 69 10.98 -8.95 5.85
CA SER A 69 9.60 -8.94 6.35
C SER A 69 9.15 -7.51 6.66
N PHE A 70 8.04 -7.11 6.04
CA PHE A 70 7.40 -5.82 6.30
C PHE A 70 6.79 -5.81 7.71
N ALA A 71 6.11 -6.88 8.10
CA ALA A 71 5.54 -7.02 9.43
C ALA A 71 6.60 -6.89 10.54
N ALA A 72 7.75 -7.55 10.38
CA ALA A 72 8.82 -7.48 11.37
C ALA A 72 9.42 -6.06 11.50
N ALA A 73 9.53 -5.32 10.40
CA ALA A 73 10.02 -3.95 10.41
C ALA A 73 9.10 -2.95 11.14
N LEU A 74 7.81 -3.29 11.25
CA LEU A 74 6.81 -2.46 11.94
C LEU A 74 6.68 -2.78 13.43
N GLN A 75 7.22 -3.92 13.89
CA GLN A 75 7.20 -4.34 15.30
C GLN A 75 8.54 -3.99 15.96
N ARG A 76 8.66 -2.78 16.48
CA ARG A 76 9.87 -2.32 17.15
C ARG A 76 9.90 -2.81 18.61
N GLY A 77 11.00 -3.44 18.98
CA GLY A 77 11.20 -3.93 20.36
C GLY A 77 11.46 -2.85 21.39
N ASP A 78 11.71 -1.59 20.97
CA ASP A 78 11.99 -0.44 21.84
C ASP A 78 10.73 0.34 22.25
N GLY A 79 9.54 -0.11 21.84
CA GLY A 79 8.26 0.53 22.13
C GLY A 79 8.02 1.85 21.39
N LYS A 80 8.93 2.24 20.48
CA LYS A 80 8.80 3.45 19.66
C LYS A 80 8.09 3.17 18.35
N LEU A 81 7.44 4.18 17.79
CA LEU A 81 6.77 4.08 16.49
C LEU A 81 7.74 3.67 15.37
N ALA A 82 7.34 2.70 14.58
CA ALA A 82 7.95 2.47 13.29
C ALA A 82 7.50 3.56 12.30
N VAL A 83 8.39 4.00 11.42
CA VAL A 83 8.09 5.00 10.41
C VAL A 83 8.20 4.38 9.02
N ILE A 84 7.07 4.31 8.31
CA ILE A 84 6.99 3.96 6.90
C ILE A 84 7.10 5.27 6.12
N ALA A 85 8.25 5.51 5.53
CA ALA A 85 8.52 6.75 4.79
C ALA A 85 8.06 6.61 3.33
N GLU A 86 7.08 7.42 2.94
CA GLU A 86 6.48 7.35 1.60
C GLU A 86 7.20 8.24 0.60
N ILE A 87 7.54 7.67 -0.55
CA ILE A 87 8.10 8.36 -1.72
C ILE A 87 6.95 8.65 -2.68
N LYS A 88 6.62 9.95 -2.80
CA LYS A 88 5.48 10.43 -3.57
C LYS A 88 5.79 11.80 -4.20
N ARG A 89 5.79 11.88 -5.52
CA ARG A 89 6.13 13.13 -6.23
C ARG A 89 4.97 14.10 -6.32
N ARG A 90 3.74 13.59 -6.41
CA ARG A 90 2.49 14.36 -6.46
C ARG A 90 1.33 13.61 -5.81
N SER A 91 0.23 14.28 -5.58
CA SER A 91 -1.02 13.64 -5.16
C SER A 91 -2.22 14.46 -5.63
N PRO A 92 -3.42 13.85 -5.76
CA PRO A 92 -4.64 14.58 -6.11
C PRO A 92 -5.00 15.70 -5.15
N SER A 93 -4.60 15.59 -3.85
CA SER A 93 -4.92 16.57 -2.81
C SER A 93 -3.90 17.70 -2.68
N ALA A 94 -2.62 17.44 -2.95
CA ALA A 94 -1.54 18.41 -2.72
C ALA A 94 -0.88 18.89 -4.02
N GLY A 95 -1.31 18.37 -5.19
CA GLY A 95 -0.64 18.66 -6.45
C GLY A 95 0.79 18.13 -6.48
N ALA A 96 1.69 18.88 -7.09
CA ALA A 96 3.13 18.60 -7.06
C ALA A 96 3.69 18.77 -5.64
N ILE A 97 4.40 17.75 -5.15
CA ILE A 97 5.03 17.76 -3.82
C ILE A 97 6.53 17.95 -3.97
N ARG A 98 7.17 17.13 -4.80
CA ARG A 98 8.59 17.23 -5.11
C ARG A 98 8.88 16.51 -6.44
N GLU A 99 8.68 17.23 -7.54
CA GLU A 99 8.96 16.72 -8.87
C GLU A 99 10.46 16.63 -9.14
N GLY A 100 10.86 15.75 -10.07
CA GLY A 100 12.25 15.61 -10.49
C GLY A 100 13.18 14.86 -9.52
N ILE A 101 12.71 14.48 -8.32
CA ILE A 101 13.54 13.71 -7.40
C ILE A 101 13.60 12.24 -7.82
N SER A 102 14.80 11.64 -7.77
CA SER A 102 14.99 10.21 -7.91
C SER A 102 14.40 9.47 -6.70
N ALA A 103 13.59 8.43 -6.97
CA ALA A 103 13.04 7.58 -5.91
C ALA A 103 14.16 6.92 -5.09
N THR A 104 15.25 6.51 -5.75
CA THR A 104 16.41 5.90 -5.11
C THR A 104 17.15 6.87 -4.20
N GLU A 105 17.37 8.12 -4.63
CA GLU A 105 17.99 9.14 -3.79
C GLU A 105 17.15 9.46 -2.56
N GLN A 106 15.83 9.58 -2.74
CA GLN A 106 14.92 9.81 -1.62
C GLN A 106 14.88 8.61 -0.66
N ALA A 107 14.90 7.38 -1.18
CA ALA A 107 14.97 6.18 -0.38
C ALA A 107 16.25 6.12 0.48
N LEU A 108 17.41 6.48 -0.08
CA LEU A 108 18.67 6.57 0.67
C LEU A 108 18.64 7.65 1.76
N ARG A 109 18.01 8.79 1.48
CA ARG A 109 17.81 9.84 2.51
C ARG A 109 16.93 9.33 3.65
N TYR A 110 15.87 8.58 3.35
CA TYR A 110 15.00 7.99 4.36
C TYR A 110 15.68 6.87 5.15
N GLN A 111 16.49 6.04 4.49
CA GLN A 111 17.32 5.05 5.18
C GLN A 111 18.28 5.72 6.16
N ALA A 112 19.03 6.72 5.71
CA ALA A 112 19.95 7.48 6.56
C ALA A 112 19.24 8.19 7.73
N ALA A 113 17.99 8.60 7.51
CA ALA A 113 17.13 9.20 8.54
C ALA A 113 16.55 8.17 9.53
N GLY A 114 16.77 6.87 9.31
CA GLY A 114 16.31 5.81 10.20
C GLY A 114 14.86 5.37 9.95
N ALA A 115 14.30 5.54 8.75
CA ALA A 115 13.01 4.94 8.40
C ALA A 115 13.02 3.44 8.67
N SER A 116 11.89 2.89 9.15
CA SER A 116 11.73 1.46 9.41
C SER A 116 11.38 0.68 8.13
N ALA A 117 10.64 1.32 7.25
CA ALA A 117 10.20 0.78 5.97
C ALA A 117 10.00 1.92 4.97
N LEU A 118 9.90 1.56 3.69
CA LEU A 118 9.55 2.48 2.63
C LEU A 118 8.17 2.14 2.05
N SER A 119 7.43 3.18 1.65
CA SER A 119 6.24 3.08 0.81
C SER A 119 6.56 3.74 -0.52
N VAL A 120 6.55 2.97 -1.62
CA VAL A 120 6.89 3.49 -2.95
C VAL A 120 5.63 3.52 -3.80
N LEU A 121 5.19 4.74 -4.17
CA LEU A 121 4.07 4.91 -5.10
C LEU A 121 4.46 4.35 -6.47
N THR A 122 3.60 3.50 -7.04
CA THR A 122 3.79 2.95 -8.39
C THR A 122 2.66 3.32 -9.34
N ASP A 123 1.74 4.19 -8.92
CA ASP A 123 0.73 4.80 -9.78
C ASP A 123 1.32 6.03 -10.48
N GLU A 124 1.33 6.00 -11.82
CA GLU A 124 1.94 7.06 -12.63
C GLU A 124 1.00 8.26 -12.78
N LYS A 125 -0.25 8.01 -13.16
CA LYS A 125 -1.20 9.05 -13.54
C LYS A 125 -1.51 10.02 -12.40
N PHE A 126 -1.80 9.51 -11.22
CA PHE A 126 -2.28 10.34 -10.11
C PHE A 126 -1.20 10.69 -9.10
N PHE A 127 -0.16 9.85 -8.97
CA PHE A 127 0.86 10.03 -7.93
C PHE A 127 2.29 10.22 -8.47
N GLY A 128 2.50 10.08 -9.78
CA GLY A 128 3.79 10.31 -10.43
C GLY A 128 4.87 9.29 -10.04
N GLY A 129 4.46 8.10 -9.58
CA GLY A 129 5.34 6.97 -9.31
C GLY A 129 5.37 5.99 -10.48
N SER A 130 6.21 4.98 -10.40
CA SER A 130 6.28 3.90 -11.39
C SER A 130 6.75 2.59 -10.77
N LEU A 131 6.46 1.48 -11.44
CA LEU A 131 7.00 0.18 -11.02
C LEU A 131 8.53 0.16 -11.13
N ASP A 132 9.11 0.93 -12.05
CA ASP A 132 10.55 1.07 -12.20
C ASP A 132 11.19 1.83 -11.04
N ASP A 133 10.48 2.79 -10.41
CA ASP A 133 10.92 3.40 -9.15
C ASP A 133 11.07 2.34 -8.05
N LEU A 134 10.08 1.46 -7.92
CA LEU A 134 10.14 0.38 -6.94
C LEU A 134 11.30 -0.58 -7.23
N ARG A 135 11.49 -0.99 -8.48
CA ARG A 135 12.61 -1.85 -8.92
C ARG A 135 13.97 -1.21 -8.58
N ALA A 136 14.14 0.07 -8.92
CA ALA A 136 15.39 0.79 -8.66
C ALA A 136 15.67 0.91 -7.16
N VAL A 137 14.65 1.21 -6.35
CA VAL A 137 14.78 1.30 -4.89
C VAL A 137 15.14 -0.06 -4.29
N THR A 138 14.41 -1.11 -4.60
CA THR A 138 14.65 -2.45 -4.03
C THR A 138 15.98 -3.04 -4.47
N ALA A 139 16.39 -2.85 -5.73
CA ALA A 139 17.70 -3.28 -6.24
C ALA A 139 18.82 -2.60 -5.44
N ARG A 140 18.68 -1.30 -5.14
CA ARG A 140 19.68 -0.55 -4.38
C ARG A 140 19.89 -1.09 -2.97
N PHE A 141 18.83 -1.62 -2.33
CA PHE A 141 18.89 -2.18 -0.97
C PHE A 141 19.26 -3.66 -0.91
N ARG A 142 19.14 -4.42 -2.00
CA ARG A 142 19.62 -5.81 -2.05
C ARG A 142 21.13 -5.92 -1.90
N GLU A 143 21.86 -4.91 -2.37
CA GLU A 143 23.33 -4.88 -2.37
C GLU A 143 23.96 -4.37 -1.06
N LYS A 144 23.14 -3.80 -0.17
CA LYS A 144 23.62 -3.16 1.08
C LYS A 144 22.76 -3.55 2.27
N ALA A 145 23.39 -4.05 3.32
CA ALA A 145 22.76 -4.26 4.62
C ALA A 145 22.81 -2.97 5.47
N PRO A 146 21.78 -2.71 6.30
CA PRO A 146 20.51 -3.42 6.39
C PRO A 146 19.57 -3.10 5.23
N ALA A 147 18.95 -4.13 4.65
CA ALA A 147 17.97 -3.96 3.60
C ALA A 147 16.68 -3.38 4.19
N LEU A 148 16.19 -2.26 3.63
CA LEU A 148 14.87 -1.75 3.98
C LEU A 148 13.78 -2.53 3.24
N THR A 149 12.72 -2.80 3.96
CA THR A 149 11.49 -3.39 3.42
C THR A 149 10.69 -2.36 2.65
N CYS A 150 10.07 -2.75 1.53
CA CYS A 150 9.35 -1.86 0.64
C CYS A 150 7.90 -2.31 0.43
N LEU A 151 6.97 -1.42 0.71
CA LEU A 151 5.57 -1.53 0.32
C LEU A 151 5.38 -1.01 -1.11
N ARG A 152 4.82 -1.83 -2.02
CA ARG A 152 4.24 -1.32 -3.27
C ARG A 152 2.93 -0.60 -2.96
N LYS A 153 2.95 0.72 -2.99
CA LYS A 153 1.77 1.57 -2.76
C LYS A 153 1.10 1.83 -4.12
N ASP A 154 0.08 1.05 -4.41
CA ASP A 154 -0.66 1.09 -5.68
C ASP A 154 -2.12 0.66 -5.45
N PHE A 155 -2.97 0.82 -6.44
CA PHE A 155 -4.35 0.36 -6.45
C PHE A 155 -4.41 -1.06 -7.01
N MET A 156 -4.37 -2.06 -6.12
CA MET A 156 -4.38 -3.47 -6.52
C MET A 156 -5.77 -3.89 -6.95
N VAL A 157 -5.89 -4.44 -8.16
CA VAL A 157 -7.16 -4.91 -8.74
C VAL A 157 -7.04 -6.25 -9.45
N HIS A 158 -5.81 -6.82 -9.60
CA HIS A 158 -5.60 -8.06 -10.32
C HIS A 158 -4.32 -8.79 -9.85
N PRO A 159 -4.29 -10.16 -9.82
CA PRO A 159 -3.11 -10.94 -9.42
C PRO A 159 -1.83 -10.66 -10.22
N VAL A 160 -1.92 -10.21 -11.46
CA VAL A 160 -0.72 -9.81 -12.23
C VAL A 160 0.11 -8.75 -11.51
N GLN A 161 -0.55 -7.83 -10.79
CA GLN A 161 0.15 -6.79 -10.01
C GLN A 161 0.89 -7.39 -8.80
N ILE A 162 0.43 -8.53 -8.27
CA ILE A 162 1.14 -9.26 -7.21
C ILE A 162 2.43 -9.86 -7.75
N ALA A 163 2.37 -10.52 -8.93
CA ALA A 163 3.57 -11.02 -9.60
C ALA A 163 4.58 -9.89 -9.87
N GLU A 164 4.12 -8.77 -10.44
CA GLU A 164 4.95 -7.58 -10.68
C GLU A 164 5.58 -7.02 -9.39
N ALA A 165 4.82 -6.99 -8.27
CA ALA A 165 5.34 -6.53 -6.98
C ALA A 165 6.47 -7.45 -6.49
N ARG A 166 6.28 -8.78 -6.57
CA ARG A 166 7.27 -9.76 -6.16
C ARG A 166 8.53 -9.70 -7.03
N GLU A 167 8.37 -9.62 -8.35
CA GLU A 167 9.47 -9.44 -9.31
C GLU A 167 10.25 -8.13 -9.06
N ALA A 168 9.53 -7.06 -8.73
CA ALA A 168 10.13 -5.79 -8.37
C ALA A 168 10.80 -5.79 -6.98
N GLY A 169 10.69 -6.87 -6.20
CA GLY A 169 11.31 -7.02 -4.89
C GLY A 169 10.57 -6.30 -3.76
N ALA A 170 9.29 -6.04 -3.91
CA ALA A 170 8.46 -5.57 -2.80
C ALA A 170 8.45 -6.57 -1.67
N SER A 171 8.22 -6.09 -0.45
CA SER A 171 7.98 -6.90 0.75
C SER A 171 6.50 -6.97 1.10
N ALA A 172 5.73 -6.00 0.64
CA ALA A 172 4.30 -5.90 0.90
C ALA A 172 3.56 -5.21 -0.24
N ILE A 173 2.25 -5.44 -0.27
CA ILE A 173 1.28 -4.75 -1.15
C ILE A 173 0.22 -4.05 -0.33
N LEU A 174 -0.53 -3.14 -0.97
CA LEU A 174 -1.68 -2.45 -0.41
C LEU A 174 -2.98 -3.12 -0.83
N ILE A 175 -3.91 -3.32 0.12
CA ILE A 175 -5.29 -3.73 -0.13
C ILE A 175 -6.22 -2.65 0.43
N ILE A 176 -6.89 -1.88 -0.44
CA ILE A 176 -7.82 -0.83 -0.03
C ILE A 176 -9.22 -1.44 0.13
N VAL A 177 -9.63 -1.70 1.38
CA VAL A 177 -10.84 -2.49 1.68
C VAL A 177 -12.11 -1.89 1.07
N ARG A 178 -12.28 -0.57 1.14
CA ARG A 178 -13.47 0.12 0.58
C ARG A 178 -13.57 0.07 -0.95
N ALA A 179 -12.43 -0.18 -1.63
CA ALA A 179 -12.35 -0.14 -3.09
C ALA A 179 -12.60 -1.49 -3.76
N LEU A 180 -12.72 -2.56 -2.96
CA LEU A 180 -12.74 -3.94 -3.40
C LEU A 180 -13.94 -4.69 -2.82
N THR A 181 -14.47 -5.64 -3.59
CA THR A 181 -15.39 -6.66 -3.09
C THR A 181 -14.66 -7.69 -2.22
N ASP A 182 -15.38 -8.43 -1.39
CA ASP A 182 -14.78 -9.50 -0.57
C ASP A 182 -14.13 -10.60 -1.41
N GLY A 183 -14.70 -10.88 -2.59
CA GLY A 183 -14.10 -11.81 -3.56
C GLY A 183 -12.75 -11.30 -4.09
N GLU A 184 -12.66 -10.03 -4.46
CA GLU A 184 -11.41 -9.42 -4.92
C GLU A 184 -10.36 -9.38 -3.80
N ILE A 185 -10.76 -9.05 -2.56
CA ILE A 185 -9.87 -9.07 -1.39
C ILE A 185 -9.31 -10.48 -1.18
N ASN A 186 -10.17 -11.51 -1.19
CA ASN A 186 -9.75 -12.90 -1.03
C ASN A 186 -8.72 -13.31 -2.09
N VAL A 187 -9.00 -13.00 -3.35
CA VAL A 187 -8.09 -13.32 -4.46
C VAL A 187 -6.75 -12.61 -4.28
N LEU A 188 -6.75 -11.30 -4.07
CA LEU A 188 -5.51 -10.53 -3.93
C LEU A 188 -4.70 -10.97 -2.70
N PHE A 189 -5.36 -11.22 -1.58
CA PHE A 189 -4.70 -11.61 -0.34
C PHE A 189 -4.11 -13.02 -0.40
N SER A 190 -4.85 -14.01 -0.95
CA SER A 190 -4.33 -15.36 -1.13
C SER A 190 -3.12 -15.39 -2.07
N HIS A 191 -3.20 -14.65 -3.17
CA HIS A 191 -2.10 -14.51 -4.13
C HIS A 191 -0.88 -13.80 -3.51
N ALA A 192 -1.09 -12.75 -2.71
CA ALA A 192 0.01 -12.09 -1.98
C ALA A 192 0.72 -13.06 -1.03
N LYS A 193 -0.05 -13.88 -0.29
CA LYS A 193 0.52 -14.92 0.59
C LYS A 193 1.32 -15.95 -0.21
N ALA A 194 0.79 -16.42 -1.34
CA ALA A 194 1.50 -17.36 -2.21
C ALA A 194 2.81 -16.77 -2.77
N ALA A 195 2.84 -15.46 -3.02
CA ALA A 195 4.02 -14.71 -3.45
C ALA A 195 4.98 -14.34 -2.29
N GLY A 196 4.74 -14.78 -1.06
CA GLY A 196 5.58 -14.44 0.10
C GLY A 196 5.55 -12.95 0.48
N LEU A 197 4.47 -12.24 0.12
CA LEU A 197 4.31 -10.81 0.40
C LEU A 197 3.39 -10.57 1.58
N ASP A 198 3.75 -9.62 2.45
CA ASP A 198 2.84 -9.06 3.43
C ASP A 198 1.76 -8.20 2.75
N SER A 199 0.64 -7.95 3.45
CA SER A 199 -0.44 -7.10 2.93
C SER A 199 -0.85 -6.07 3.97
N LEU A 200 -0.78 -4.79 3.61
CA LEU A 200 -1.33 -3.69 4.37
C LEU A 200 -2.78 -3.46 3.95
N PHE A 201 -3.72 -3.72 4.87
CA PHE A 201 -5.15 -3.47 4.65
C PHE A 201 -5.49 -2.05 5.05
N GLU A 202 -5.78 -1.19 4.09
CA GLU A 202 -6.17 0.21 4.33
C GLU A 202 -7.67 0.31 4.58
N ILE A 203 -8.05 0.94 5.70
CA ILE A 203 -9.44 1.13 6.13
C ILE A 203 -9.74 2.58 6.49
N HIS A 204 -11.04 2.97 6.42
CA HIS A 204 -11.52 4.33 6.72
C HIS A 204 -12.70 4.36 7.71
N ASN A 205 -13.23 3.20 8.11
CA ASN A 205 -14.35 3.12 9.06
C ASN A 205 -14.40 1.73 9.73
N GLU A 206 -15.36 1.59 10.66
CA GLU A 206 -15.52 0.40 11.46
C GLU A 206 -15.99 -0.83 10.63
N ALA A 207 -16.90 -0.62 9.67
CA ALA A 207 -17.35 -1.70 8.80
C ALA A 207 -16.19 -2.25 7.93
N GLU A 208 -15.29 -1.39 7.49
CA GLU A 208 -14.08 -1.81 6.77
C GLU A 208 -13.10 -2.55 7.69
N LEU A 209 -13.02 -2.16 8.99
CA LEU A 209 -12.24 -2.90 9.99
C LEU A 209 -12.78 -4.33 10.15
N GLU A 210 -14.08 -4.49 10.31
CA GLU A 210 -14.71 -5.81 10.43
C GLU A 210 -14.43 -6.69 9.20
N ARG A 211 -14.52 -6.13 8.00
CA ARG A 211 -14.18 -6.81 6.76
C ARG A 211 -12.70 -7.23 6.73
N ALA A 212 -11.78 -6.31 7.05
CA ALA A 212 -10.35 -6.62 7.08
C ALA A 212 -10.03 -7.76 8.07
N LEU A 213 -10.64 -7.74 9.27
CA LEU A 213 -10.48 -8.78 10.27
C LEU A 213 -11.09 -10.12 9.82
N HIS A 214 -12.25 -10.10 9.15
CA HIS A 214 -12.87 -11.29 8.57
C HIS A 214 -11.95 -12.00 7.55
N HIS A 215 -11.24 -11.23 6.74
CA HIS A 215 -10.22 -11.75 5.80
C HIS A 215 -8.91 -12.18 6.47
N GLY A 216 -8.75 -11.96 7.77
CA GLY A 216 -7.56 -12.36 8.54
C GLY A 216 -6.38 -11.42 8.37
N ALA A 217 -6.62 -10.14 8.11
CA ALA A 217 -5.58 -9.11 8.03
C ALA A 217 -4.68 -9.11 9.26
N LYS A 218 -3.37 -9.03 9.05
CA LYS A 218 -2.35 -8.96 10.12
C LYS A 218 -1.75 -7.58 10.27
N ILE A 219 -1.83 -6.76 9.23
CA ILE A 219 -1.37 -5.36 9.22
C ILE A 219 -2.54 -4.53 8.70
N ILE A 220 -3.04 -3.62 9.52
CA ILE A 220 -4.17 -2.77 9.16
C ILE A 220 -3.76 -1.31 9.32
N GLY A 221 -3.96 -0.53 8.24
CA GLY A 221 -3.73 0.90 8.21
C GLY A 221 -5.03 1.68 8.29
N VAL A 222 -5.13 2.59 9.25
CA VAL A 222 -6.22 3.57 9.31
C VAL A 222 -5.80 4.79 8.51
N ASN A 223 -6.43 5.01 7.37
CA ASN A 223 -6.17 6.21 6.58
C ASN A 223 -7.06 7.36 7.06
N ASN A 224 -6.44 8.30 7.76
CA ASN A 224 -7.11 9.48 8.34
C ASN A 224 -7.59 10.49 7.28
N ARG A 225 -7.27 10.29 6.00
CA ARG A 225 -7.72 11.16 4.92
C ARG A 225 -9.03 10.68 4.33
N ASP A 226 -10.05 11.50 4.47
CA ASP A 226 -11.27 11.31 3.70
C ASP A 226 -11.00 11.68 2.23
N LEU A 227 -11.05 10.68 1.36
CA LEU A 227 -10.78 10.86 -0.08
C LEU A 227 -11.90 11.57 -0.83
N SER A 228 -13.06 11.75 -0.21
CA SER A 228 -14.18 12.49 -0.81
C SER A 228 -14.03 14.01 -0.68
N ILE A 229 -13.47 14.47 0.42
CA ILE A 229 -13.29 15.91 0.74
C ILE A 229 -11.82 16.30 0.97
N PHE A 230 -10.89 15.35 0.87
CA PHE A 230 -9.45 15.51 1.10
C PHE A 230 -9.06 16.11 2.45
N LYS A 231 -9.93 15.98 3.46
CA LYS A 231 -9.66 16.41 4.83
C LYS A 231 -9.03 15.26 5.62
N THR A 232 -8.08 15.58 6.48
CA THR A 232 -7.46 14.62 7.40
C THR A 232 -7.94 14.85 8.82
N ASP A 233 -8.25 13.76 9.54
CA ASP A 233 -8.68 13.80 10.93
C ASP A 233 -8.11 12.60 11.71
N LEU A 234 -7.13 12.84 12.58
CA LEU A 234 -6.48 11.81 13.41
C LEU A 234 -7.44 11.15 14.40
N SER A 235 -8.58 11.77 14.69
CA SER A 235 -9.61 11.16 15.56
C SER A 235 -10.10 9.81 15.01
N LEU A 236 -9.97 9.58 13.72
CA LEU A 236 -10.29 8.29 13.10
C LEU A 236 -9.36 7.18 13.63
N SER A 237 -8.05 7.41 13.60
CA SER A 237 -7.08 6.49 14.19
C SER A 237 -7.29 6.31 15.68
N GLU A 238 -7.52 7.39 16.43
CA GLU A 238 -7.78 7.35 17.87
C GLU A 238 -9.02 6.52 18.23
N ARG A 239 -10.03 6.52 17.36
CA ARG A 239 -11.27 5.76 17.55
C ARG A 239 -11.16 4.29 17.12
N LEU A 240 -10.47 4.01 16.02
CA LEU A 240 -10.45 2.66 15.42
C LEU A 240 -9.33 1.77 15.97
N ILE A 241 -8.12 2.29 16.15
CA ILE A 241 -6.96 1.48 16.57
C ILE A 241 -7.17 0.75 17.89
N PRO A 242 -7.80 1.35 18.94
CA PRO A 242 -8.07 0.63 20.18
C PRO A 242 -8.98 -0.61 20.04
N LYS A 243 -9.70 -0.74 18.92
CA LYS A 243 -10.56 -1.88 18.61
C LYS A 243 -9.83 -3.04 17.93
N PHE A 244 -8.56 -2.87 17.57
CA PHE A 244 -7.80 -3.91 16.90
C PHE A 244 -7.46 -5.05 17.86
N PRO A 245 -7.54 -6.32 17.41
CA PRO A 245 -6.98 -7.44 18.15
C PRO A 245 -5.47 -7.22 18.39
N ARG A 246 -4.96 -7.65 19.55
CA ARG A 246 -3.53 -7.49 19.93
C ARG A 246 -2.53 -8.08 18.93
N ALA A 247 -2.96 -9.07 18.14
CA ALA A 247 -2.12 -9.72 17.12
C ALA A 247 -2.03 -8.91 15.81
N VAL A 248 -2.79 -7.82 15.67
CA VAL A 248 -2.81 -6.98 14.48
C VAL A 248 -1.85 -5.81 14.65
N ILE A 249 -1.00 -5.61 13.67
CA ILE A 249 -0.11 -4.45 13.60
C ILE A 249 -0.93 -3.26 13.11
N ALA A 250 -1.06 -2.24 13.96
CA ALA A 250 -1.81 -1.02 13.67
C ALA A 250 -0.88 0.03 13.03
N VAL A 251 -1.30 0.54 11.87
CA VAL A 251 -0.62 1.64 11.16
C VAL A 251 -1.58 2.83 11.10
N SER A 252 -1.10 4.04 11.40
CA SER A 252 -1.85 5.28 11.15
C SER A 252 -1.28 5.96 9.92
N GLU A 253 -2.15 6.27 8.95
CA GLU A 253 -1.78 6.85 7.66
C GLU A 253 -2.41 8.23 7.47
N SER A 254 -1.69 9.15 6.87
CA SER A 254 -2.12 10.53 6.60
C SER A 254 -2.32 11.39 7.87
N GLY A 255 -2.12 12.70 7.75
CA GLY A 255 -2.40 13.66 8.82
C GLY A 255 -1.34 13.75 9.93
N ILE A 256 -0.18 13.10 9.78
CA ILE A 256 0.92 13.13 10.75
C ILE A 256 1.99 14.09 10.22
N PHE A 257 2.16 15.24 10.88
CA PHE A 257 3.05 16.30 10.46
C PHE A 257 4.19 16.59 11.45
N ASN A 258 4.03 16.20 12.73
CA ASN A 258 4.97 16.47 13.80
C ASN A 258 4.90 15.41 14.91
N GLY A 259 5.78 15.50 15.91
CA GLY A 259 5.84 14.56 17.02
C GLY A 259 4.57 14.52 17.87
N ALA A 260 3.84 15.63 17.99
CA ALA A 260 2.57 15.65 18.74
C ALA A 260 1.50 14.80 18.05
N ASP A 261 1.40 14.87 16.71
CA ASP A 261 0.50 14.02 15.94
C ASP A 261 0.88 12.54 16.10
N ALA A 262 2.18 12.25 16.03
CA ALA A 262 2.70 10.89 16.20
C ALA A 262 2.40 10.35 17.62
N ALA A 263 2.60 11.15 18.66
CA ALA A 263 2.31 10.78 20.04
C ALA A 263 0.81 10.47 20.26
N ARG A 264 -0.10 11.23 19.62
CA ARG A 264 -1.55 10.97 19.69
C ARG A 264 -1.90 9.58 19.17
N VAL A 265 -1.42 9.23 17.97
CA VAL A 265 -1.74 7.92 17.39
C VAL A 265 -1.01 6.77 18.09
N GLN A 266 0.18 7.02 18.65
CA GLN A 266 0.88 6.06 19.49
C GLN A 266 0.11 5.77 20.77
N ALA A 267 -0.42 6.80 21.44
CA ALA A 267 -1.26 6.65 22.63
C ALA A 267 -2.54 5.84 22.34
N ALA A 268 -3.06 5.90 21.11
CA ALA A 268 -4.16 5.06 20.67
C ALA A 268 -3.75 3.59 20.39
N GLY A 269 -2.46 3.28 20.40
CA GLY A 269 -1.94 1.92 20.17
C GLY A 269 -1.36 1.66 18.79
N ALA A 270 -1.07 2.70 18.00
CA ALA A 270 -0.38 2.53 16.71
C ALA A 270 1.02 1.96 16.92
N HIS A 271 1.39 0.97 16.11
CA HIS A 271 2.76 0.41 16.03
C HIS A 271 3.61 1.19 15.03
N ALA A 272 2.98 1.73 14.01
CA ALA A 272 3.66 2.45 12.93
C ALA A 272 2.84 3.64 12.42
N VAL A 273 3.54 4.59 11.80
CA VAL A 273 2.96 5.68 11.01
C VAL A 273 3.44 5.61 9.58
N LEU A 274 2.53 5.86 8.62
CA LEU A 274 2.88 6.04 7.21
C LEU A 274 2.82 7.51 6.86
N VAL A 275 3.96 8.09 6.52
CA VAL A 275 4.13 9.53 6.32
C VAL A 275 4.75 9.82 4.97
N GLY A 276 4.03 10.58 4.13
CA GLY A 276 4.50 11.00 2.81
C GLY A 276 4.80 12.50 2.75
N GLU A 277 3.75 13.31 2.72
CA GLU A 277 3.86 14.74 2.43
C GLU A 277 4.82 15.49 3.38
N ALA A 278 4.70 15.26 4.68
CA ALA A 278 5.57 15.90 5.67
C ALA A 278 7.04 15.53 5.45
N LEU A 279 7.35 14.26 5.24
CA LEU A 279 8.73 13.79 5.01
C LEU A 279 9.30 14.24 3.65
N MET A 280 8.46 14.28 2.60
CA MET A 280 8.88 14.78 1.28
C MET A 280 9.23 16.28 1.31
N LYS A 281 8.52 17.07 2.12
CA LYS A 281 8.72 18.52 2.28
C LYS A 281 9.76 18.87 3.34
N ALA A 282 10.10 17.91 4.23
CA ALA A 282 11.02 18.17 5.34
C ALA A 282 12.43 18.58 4.85
N PRO A 283 13.00 19.68 5.36
CA PRO A 283 14.39 20.01 5.13
C PRO A 283 15.32 18.90 5.64
N SER A 284 15.04 18.37 6.84
CA SER A 284 15.72 17.23 7.47
C SER A 284 14.72 16.12 7.79
N PRO A 285 14.62 15.08 6.96
CA PRO A 285 13.81 13.90 7.30
C PRO A 285 14.27 13.22 8.59
N ALA A 286 15.56 13.30 8.93
CA ALA A 286 16.12 12.70 10.14
C ALA A 286 15.53 13.32 11.41
N ASP A 287 15.47 14.67 11.45
CA ASP A 287 14.91 15.39 12.61
C ASP A 287 13.43 15.09 12.78
N LEU A 288 12.70 15.02 11.66
CA LEU A 288 11.26 14.74 11.71
C LEU A 288 10.98 13.28 12.12
N ILE A 289 11.76 12.30 11.63
CA ILE A 289 11.63 10.90 12.07
C ILE A 289 12.01 10.76 13.55
N ALA A 290 13.02 11.47 14.01
CA ALA A 290 13.38 11.51 15.42
C ALA A 290 12.27 12.12 16.28
N ASP A 291 11.61 13.17 15.79
CA ASP A 291 10.47 13.82 16.46
C ASP A 291 9.26 12.87 16.59
N PHE A 292 8.95 12.08 15.55
CA PHE A 292 7.88 11.07 15.60
C PHE A 292 8.12 9.96 16.62
N ARG A 293 9.34 9.81 17.13
CA ARG A 293 9.76 8.74 18.05
C ARG A 293 10.04 9.22 19.47
N ARG A 294 9.77 10.46 19.76
CA ARG A 294 9.88 11.01 21.13
C ARG A 294 8.76 10.51 21.99
#